data_be2f934e6e48d38ca5f2aa66c4c7fc89
#
_entry.id   be2f934e6e48d38ca5f2aa66c4c7fc89
#
_cell.length_a   1.000
_cell.length_b   1.000
_cell.length_c   1.000
_cell.angle_alpha   90.00
_cell.angle_beta   90.00
_cell.angle_gamma   90.00
#
_symmetry.space_group_name_H-M   'P 1'
#
loop_
_entity.id
_entity.type
_entity.pdbx_description
1 polymer ?
#
loop_
_entity_poly.entity_id
_entity_poly.type
_entity_poly.pdbx_seq_one_letter_code
_entity_poly.pdbx_strand_id
1 'polypeptide(L)'
;IRRPPRSTQGVSSAASDVYKRQVLPRGTGKTVTVAVFAEGSDAEAAQAAGADIVGLDDLAETIQGGEIKFDVCIATPATMRVVGKLGQVLGPRGLMPNPKVGTVTQDVAKAVENAKAGQVQFRIDKAGVVHCPIGKASFQQDDLKENLMALVGALNKAKPSGAKGQYFKRVTLSTTMGPGVKVDRTAFAG
;
A
#
# COMPACT_ATOMS: atom_id res chain seq x y z
N ILE A 1 9.94 34.17 26.74
CA ILE A 1 9.60 33.21 25.66
C ILE A 1 10.12 31.83 26.08
N ARG A 2 9.25 30.97 26.59
CA ARG A 2 9.60 29.59 26.97
C ARG A 2 9.69 28.73 25.71
N ARG A 3 10.84 28.10 25.46
CA ARG A 3 10.99 27.09 24.40
C ARG A 3 10.10 25.88 24.72
N PRO A 4 9.35 25.32 23.75
CA PRO A 4 8.60 24.10 24.00
C PRO A 4 9.53 22.92 24.29
N PRO A 5 9.12 21.94 25.10
CA PRO A 5 9.99 20.85 25.52
C PRO A 5 10.38 19.96 24.32
N ARG A 6 11.65 19.55 24.31
CA ARG A 6 12.30 18.74 23.26
C ARG A 6 11.76 17.31 23.08
N SER A 7 10.62 16.95 23.71
CA SER A 7 10.11 15.58 23.72
C SER A 7 9.29 15.17 22.50
N THR A 8 9.01 16.07 21.58
CA THR A 8 8.18 15.77 20.38
C THR A 8 8.98 15.30 19.16
N GLN A 9 10.31 15.39 19.18
CA GLN A 9 11.13 14.96 18.03
C GLN A 9 11.32 13.43 17.93
N GLY A 10 11.16 12.68 19.03
CA GLY A 10 11.34 11.23 19.04
C GLY A 10 10.13 10.42 18.56
N VAL A 11 8.93 10.99 18.59
CA VAL A 11 7.69 10.29 18.25
C VAL A 11 7.36 10.40 16.76
N SER A 12 7.81 11.47 16.10
CA SER A 12 7.52 11.70 14.67
C SER A 12 8.37 10.84 13.74
N SER A 13 9.59 10.46 14.12
CA SER A 13 10.43 9.63 13.24
C SER A 13 10.09 8.15 13.30
N ALA A 14 9.54 7.65 14.43
CA ALA A 14 9.09 6.25 14.54
C ALA A 14 7.74 6.00 13.84
N ALA A 15 6.89 7.03 13.72
CA ALA A 15 5.60 6.92 13.01
C ALA A 15 5.74 7.11 11.49
N SER A 16 6.83 7.73 11.04
CA SER A 16 7.04 8.12 9.64
C SER A 16 7.43 6.97 8.70
N ASP A 17 7.89 5.84 9.24
CA ASP A 17 8.57 4.80 8.44
C ASP A 17 7.73 3.55 8.15
N VAL A 18 6.46 3.49 8.57
CA VAL A 18 5.63 2.30 8.30
C VAL A 18 4.83 2.47 7.01
N TYR A 19 5.51 2.51 5.88
CA TYR A 19 4.95 2.11 4.61
C TYR A 19 4.94 0.58 4.57
N LYS A 20 3.80 -0.05 4.74
CA LYS A 20 3.67 -1.50 4.57
C LYS A 20 2.54 -1.83 3.61
N ARG A 21 2.77 -2.89 2.87
CA ARG A 21 1.75 -3.57 2.10
C ARG A 21 1.34 -4.83 2.83
N GLN A 22 0.07 -5.09 2.86
CA GLN A 22 -0.50 -6.34 3.36
C GLN A 22 -1.40 -6.91 2.29
N VAL A 23 -1.18 -8.17 1.97
CA VAL A 23 -2.12 -8.95 1.16
C VAL A 23 -3.28 -9.31 2.08
N LEU A 24 -4.49 -8.89 1.70
CA LEU A 24 -5.69 -9.26 2.44
C LEU A 24 -6.14 -10.66 1.98
N PRO A 25 -6.49 -11.58 2.91
CA PRO A 25 -6.84 -12.94 2.56
C PRO A 25 -8.06 -13.04 1.63
N ARG A 26 -8.99 -12.11 1.74
CA ARG A 26 -10.19 -12.03 0.88
C ARG A 26 -10.10 -10.93 -0.18
N GLY A 27 -8.92 -10.31 -0.34
CA GLY A 27 -8.74 -9.18 -1.26
C GLY A 27 -9.54 -7.94 -0.86
N THR A 28 -9.57 -6.95 -1.75
CA THR A 28 -10.34 -5.69 -1.57
C THR A 28 -11.65 -5.69 -2.36
N GLY A 29 -11.88 -6.69 -3.21
CA GLY A 29 -13.02 -6.74 -4.15
C GLY A 29 -12.94 -5.71 -5.28
N LYS A 30 -11.82 -5.01 -5.43
CA LYS A 30 -11.55 -4.09 -6.55
C LYS A 30 -10.68 -4.83 -7.57
N THR A 31 -11.10 -4.82 -8.84
CA THR A 31 -10.22 -5.22 -9.94
C THR A 31 -9.13 -4.17 -10.10
N VAL A 32 -7.90 -4.57 -9.86
CA VAL A 32 -6.74 -3.67 -9.92
C VAL A 32 -6.06 -3.87 -11.26
N THR A 33 -5.92 -2.80 -12.05
CA THR A 33 -5.14 -2.82 -13.28
C THR A 33 -3.67 -2.60 -12.95
N VAL A 34 -2.83 -3.55 -13.35
CA VAL A 34 -1.40 -3.56 -13.02
C VAL A 34 -0.58 -3.23 -14.26
N ALA A 35 0.21 -2.16 -14.18
CA ALA A 35 1.21 -1.81 -15.17
C ALA A 35 2.60 -2.23 -14.69
N VAL A 36 3.37 -2.83 -15.58
CA VAL A 36 4.71 -3.35 -15.29
C VAL A 36 5.73 -2.75 -16.24
N PHE A 37 6.78 -2.15 -15.66
CA PHE A 37 7.97 -1.73 -16.38
C PHE A 37 9.03 -2.83 -16.26
N ALA A 38 9.16 -3.63 -17.29
CA ALA A 38 10.14 -4.72 -17.36
C ALA A 38 10.66 -4.91 -18.77
N GLU A 39 11.87 -5.47 -18.88
CA GLU A 39 12.54 -5.78 -20.15
C GLU A 39 12.75 -7.29 -20.27
N GLY A 40 12.72 -7.79 -21.51
CA GLY A 40 13.10 -9.17 -21.84
C GLY A 40 12.27 -10.22 -21.11
N SER A 41 12.97 -11.15 -20.44
CA SER A 41 12.35 -12.27 -19.72
C SER A 41 11.41 -11.86 -18.59
N ASP A 42 11.68 -10.72 -17.96
CA ASP A 42 10.84 -10.21 -16.86
C ASP A 42 9.49 -9.68 -17.39
N ALA A 43 9.47 -9.18 -18.65
CA ALA A 43 8.24 -8.76 -19.30
C ALA A 43 7.35 -9.98 -19.64
N GLU A 44 7.93 -11.07 -20.12
CA GLU A 44 7.20 -12.32 -20.37
C GLU A 44 6.66 -12.92 -19.06
N ALA A 45 7.47 -12.94 -18.02
CA ALA A 45 7.05 -13.40 -16.70
C ALA A 45 5.90 -12.55 -16.12
N ALA A 46 5.93 -11.22 -16.35
CA ALA A 46 4.86 -10.33 -15.93
C ALA A 46 3.54 -10.59 -16.69
N GLN A 47 3.62 -10.84 -17.99
CA GLN A 47 2.45 -11.19 -18.80
C GLN A 47 1.87 -12.54 -18.38
N ALA A 48 2.72 -13.55 -18.16
CA ALA A 48 2.31 -14.86 -17.67
C ALA A 48 1.63 -14.79 -16.30
N ALA A 49 2.10 -13.90 -15.40
CA ALA A 49 1.48 -13.63 -14.11
C ALA A 49 0.17 -12.81 -14.20
N GLY A 50 -0.19 -12.37 -15.40
CA GLY A 50 -1.44 -11.67 -15.68
C GLY A 50 -1.36 -10.14 -15.55
N ALA A 51 -0.20 -9.52 -15.77
CA ALA A 51 -0.12 -8.06 -15.88
C ALA A 51 -0.98 -7.55 -17.04
N ASP A 52 -1.69 -6.44 -16.81
CA ASP A 52 -2.62 -5.90 -17.81
C ASP A 52 -1.88 -5.05 -18.85
N ILE A 53 -0.85 -4.35 -18.44
CA ILE A 53 -0.04 -3.49 -19.29
C ILE A 53 1.43 -3.79 -18.98
N VAL A 54 2.19 -4.19 -19.99
CA VAL A 54 3.63 -4.42 -19.87
C VAL A 54 4.32 -3.61 -20.97
N GLY A 55 5.32 -2.83 -20.61
CA GLY A 55 6.07 -2.01 -21.56
C GLY A 55 7.22 -1.27 -20.89
N LEU A 56 7.98 -0.53 -21.68
CA LEU A 56 9.09 0.28 -21.20
C LEU A 56 8.94 1.73 -21.67
N ASP A 57 9.56 2.08 -22.81
CA ASP A 57 9.54 3.44 -23.33
C ASP A 57 8.16 3.81 -23.92
N ASP A 58 7.49 2.88 -24.59
CA ASP A 58 6.13 3.05 -25.11
C ASP A 58 5.13 3.39 -23.99
N LEU A 59 5.24 2.66 -22.87
CA LEU A 59 4.43 2.92 -21.70
C LEU A 59 4.80 4.26 -21.05
N ALA A 60 6.07 4.62 -21.05
CA ALA A 60 6.53 5.90 -20.53
C ALA A 60 5.98 7.08 -21.33
N GLU A 61 5.96 6.99 -22.66
CA GLU A 61 5.39 8.01 -23.55
C GLU A 61 3.88 8.17 -23.34
N THR A 62 3.16 7.06 -23.21
CA THR A 62 1.72 7.05 -22.92
C THR A 62 1.39 7.76 -21.61
N ILE A 63 2.20 7.51 -20.57
CA ILE A 63 2.04 8.15 -19.26
C ILE A 63 2.39 9.65 -19.34
N GLN A 64 3.40 10.03 -20.09
CA GLN A 64 3.74 11.45 -20.29
C GLN A 64 2.63 12.19 -21.04
N GLY A 65 1.95 11.50 -21.97
CA GLY A 65 0.76 11.99 -22.65
C GLY A 65 -0.47 12.16 -21.73
N GLY A 66 -0.37 11.73 -20.46
CA GLY A 66 -1.42 11.89 -19.44
C GLY A 66 -2.41 10.72 -19.37
N GLU A 67 -2.30 9.74 -20.22
CA GLU A 67 -3.15 8.54 -20.21
C GLU A 67 -2.66 7.53 -19.15
N ILE A 68 -3.25 7.57 -17.97
CA ILE A 68 -2.97 6.63 -16.89
C ILE A 68 -4.19 5.76 -16.66
N LYS A 69 -4.14 4.53 -17.18
CA LYS A 69 -5.23 3.53 -17.12
C LYS A 69 -4.89 2.38 -16.18
N PHE A 70 -4.07 2.62 -15.14
CA PHE A 70 -3.68 1.58 -14.17
C PHE A 70 -3.74 2.11 -12.74
N ASP A 71 -3.94 1.18 -11.80
CA ASP A 71 -4.02 1.46 -10.37
C ASP A 71 -2.71 1.17 -9.63
N VAL A 72 -1.90 0.26 -10.15
CA VAL A 72 -0.60 -0.12 -9.53
C VAL A 72 0.48 -0.15 -10.59
N CYS A 73 1.62 0.43 -10.26
CA CYS A 73 2.82 0.41 -11.10
C CYS A 73 3.90 -0.43 -10.42
N ILE A 74 4.43 -1.42 -11.13
CA ILE A 74 5.53 -2.27 -10.71
C ILE A 74 6.70 -2.02 -11.66
N ALA A 75 7.92 -2.00 -11.12
CA ALA A 75 9.11 -1.79 -11.92
C ALA A 75 10.24 -2.71 -11.47
N THR A 76 11.11 -3.11 -12.39
CA THR A 76 12.39 -3.73 -12.03
C THR A 76 13.40 -2.66 -11.62
N PRO A 77 14.42 -2.99 -10.84
CA PRO A 77 15.47 -2.03 -10.49
C PRO A 77 16.17 -1.42 -11.72
N ALA A 78 16.30 -2.18 -12.80
CA ALA A 78 16.90 -1.74 -14.05
C ALA A 78 16.07 -0.65 -14.74
N THR A 79 14.75 -0.79 -14.77
CA THR A 79 13.83 0.14 -15.43
C THR A 79 13.52 1.38 -14.61
N MET A 80 13.92 1.43 -13.34
CA MET A 80 13.74 2.61 -12.47
C MET A 80 14.34 3.89 -13.05
N ARG A 81 15.34 3.76 -13.91
CA ARG A 81 15.95 4.91 -14.60
C ARG A 81 14.95 5.61 -15.54
N VAL A 82 14.11 4.84 -16.22
CA VAL A 82 13.04 5.35 -17.10
C VAL A 82 11.89 5.88 -16.24
N VAL A 83 11.44 5.09 -15.27
CA VAL A 83 10.35 5.47 -14.36
C VAL A 83 10.65 6.72 -13.55
N GLY A 84 11.92 6.95 -13.21
CA GLY A 84 12.37 8.18 -12.51
C GLY A 84 12.01 9.46 -13.26
N LYS A 85 12.05 9.45 -14.60
CA LYS A 85 11.65 10.58 -15.45
C LYS A 85 10.15 10.89 -15.36
N LEU A 86 9.34 9.86 -15.03
CA LEU A 86 7.88 9.96 -14.85
C LEU A 86 7.47 10.40 -13.44
N GLY A 87 8.44 10.66 -12.56
CA GLY A 87 8.19 11.02 -11.16
C GLY A 87 7.29 12.24 -10.99
N GLN A 88 7.36 13.21 -11.91
CA GLN A 88 6.51 14.40 -11.89
C GLN A 88 5.04 14.09 -12.16
N VAL A 89 4.75 13.04 -12.93
CA VAL A 89 3.39 12.63 -13.30
C VAL A 89 2.85 11.59 -12.33
N LEU A 90 3.64 10.57 -11.99
CA LEU A 90 3.25 9.46 -11.11
C LEU A 90 3.29 9.82 -9.63
N GLY A 91 4.20 10.73 -9.22
CA GLY A 91 4.38 11.13 -7.82
C GLY A 91 3.12 11.72 -7.18
N PRO A 92 2.49 12.77 -7.74
CA PRO A 92 1.29 13.38 -7.19
C PRO A 92 0.10 12.41 -7.08
N ARG A 93 0.03 11.42 -7.98
CA ARG A 93 -1.02 10.38 -7.99
C ARG A 93 -0.73 9.21 -7.06
N GLY A 94 0.46 9.17 -6.43
CA GLY A 94 0.85 8.08 -5.53
C GLY A 94 1.12 6.74 -6.23
N LEU A 95 1.31 6.75 -7.56
CA LEU A 95 1.54 5.57 -8.39
C LEU A 95 3.03 5.27 -8.61
N MET A 96 3.92 6.11 -8.07
CA MET A 96 5.36 5.94 -8.23
C MET A 96 5.84 4.65 -7.56
N PRO A 97 6.54 3.75 -8.28
CA PRO A 97 7.15 2.57 -7.68
C PRO A 97 8.15 2.94 -6.59
N ASN A 98 8.11 2.21 -5.48
CA ASN A 98 8.99 2.46 -4.34
C ASN A 98 9.53 1.12 -3.80
N PRO A 99 10.86 0.96 -3.65
CA PRO A 99 11.45 -0.25 -3.10
C PRO A 99 11.01 -0.55 -1.67
N LYS A 100 10.75 0.48 -0.84
CA LYS A 100 10.24 0.32 0.54
C LYS A 100 8.85 -0.33 0.58
N VAL A 101 8.09 -0.13 -0.45
CA VAL A 101 6.73 -0.68 -0.60
C VAL A 101 6.75 -2.03 -1.32
N GLY A 102 7.90 -2.43 -1.91
CA GLY A 102 8.04 -3.69 -2.66
C GLY A 102 7.41 -3.66 -4.06
N THR A 103 7.20 -2.46 -4.64
CA THR A 103 6.82 -2.30 -6.06
C THR A 103 8.02 -2.24 -6.99
N VAL A 104 9.23 -2.14 -6.44
CA VAL A 104 10.46 -2.30 -7.16
C VAL A 104 11.07 -3.63 -6.72
N THR A 105 11.03 -4.63 -7.58
CA THR A 105 11.49 -5.98 -7.28
C THR A 105 12.02 -6.66 -8.53
N GLN A 106 12.89 -7.66 -8.33
CA GLN A 106 13.33 -8.55 -9.39
C GLN A 106 12.27 -9.64 -9.67
N ASP A 107 11.55 -10.08 -8.63
CA ASP A 107 10.46 -11.06 -8.76
C ASP A 107 9.16 -10.38 -9.19
N VAL A 108 9.07 -10.03 -10.47
CA VAL A 108 7.91 -9.31 -11.02
C VAL A 108 6.64 -10.15 -10.97
N ALA A 109 6.74 -11.45 -11.25
CA ALA A 109 5.58 -12.36 -11.24
C ALA A 109 4.87 -12.36 -9.88
N LYS A 110 5.60 -12.57 -8.80
CA LYS A 110 5.05 -12.52 -7.43
C LYS A 110 4.45 -11.17 -7.07
N ALA A 111 5.07 -10.07 -7.56
CA ALA A 111 4.55 -8.74 -7.28
C ALA A 111 3.21 -8.49 -8.00
N VAL A 112 3.05 -8.99 -9.22
CA VAL A 112 1.79 -8.92 -9.98
C VAL A 112 0.71 -9.77 -9.33
N GLU A 113 1.02 -11.01 -8.95
CA GLU A 113 0.09 -11.89 -8.24
C GLU A 113 -0.41 -11.26 -6.94
N ASN A 114 0.49 -10.74 -6.11
CA ASN A 114 0.16 -10.06 -4.87
C ASN A 114 -0.71 -8.81 -5.11
N ALA A 115 -0.40 -8.02 -6.14
CA ALA A 115 -1.18 -6.85 -6.49
C ALA A 115 -2.61 -7.23 -6.91
N LYS A 116 -2.78 -8.32 -7.69
CA LYS A 116 -4.08 -8.85 -8.09
C LYS A 116 -4.82 -9.57 -6.97
N ALA A 117 -4.10 -10.19 -6.04
CA ALA A 117 -4.69 -10.80 -4.84
C ALA A 117 -5.27 -9.77 -3.84
N GLY A 118 -5.23 -8.48 -4.16
CA GLY A 118 -5.81 -7.44 -3.32
C GLY A 118 -4.86 -6.93 -2.25
N GLN A 119 -3.61 -6.73 -2.62
CA GLN A 119 -2.64 -6.09 -1.75
C GLN A 119 -3.04 -4.64 -1.46
N VAL A 120 -3.19 -4.31 -0.18
CA VAL A 120 -3.51 -2.95 0.28
C VAL A 120 -2.26 -2.24 0.76
N GLN A 121 -2.12 -1.01 0.30
CA GLN A 121 -1.14 -0.07 0.84
C GLN A 121 -1.77 0.71 1.98
N PHE A 122 -1.11 0.76 3.10
CA PHE A 122 -1.48 1.68 4.16
C PHE A 122 -0.32 2.62 4.52
N ARG A 123 -0.68 3.82 4.82
CA ARG A 123 0.24 4.89 5.20
C ARG A 123 -0.16 5.41 6.55
N ILE A 124 0.83 5.71 7.37
CA ILE A 124 0.62 6.38 8.65
C ILE A 124 0.76 7.88 8.44
N ASP A 125 -0.22 8.64 8.90
CA ASP A 125 -0.17 10.10 8.90
C ASP A 125 0.68 10.62 10.05
N LYS A 126 1.03 11.92 9.99
CA LYS A 126 1.78 12.61 11.05
C LYS A 126 1.11 12.51 12.43
N ALA A 127 -0.20 12.35 12.48
CA ALA A 127 -0.99 12.14 13.70
C ALA A 127 -0.98 10.70 14.20
N GLY A 128 -0.33 9.76 13.49
CA GLY A 128 -0.33 8.34 13.85
C GLY A 128 -1.61 7.60 13.46
N VAL A 129 -2.41 8.15 12.53
CA VAL A 129 -3.63 7.51 12.04
C VAL A 129 -3.30 6.68 10.81
N VAL A 130 -3.81 5.44 10.77
CA VAL A 130 -3.70 4.53 9.63
C VAL A 130 -5.03 4.48 8.90
N HIS A 131 -5.03 4.83 7.62
CA HIS A 131 -6.18 4.70 6.74
C HIS A 131 -5.98 3.51 5.82
N CYS A 132 -6.93 2.58 5.81
CA CYS A 132 -6.84 1.37 5.01
C CYS A 132 -8.24 0.88 4.62
N PRO A 133 -8.49 0.62 3.32
CA PRO A 133 -9.70 -0.06 2.90
C PRO A 133 -9.60 -1.55 3.28
N ILE A 134 -10.67 -2.11 3.85
CA ILE A 134 -10.75 -3.52 4.26
C ILE A 134 -11.61 -4.37 3.34
N GLY A 135 -12.41 -3.74 2.49
CA GLY A 135 -13.30 -4.42 1.55
C GLY A 135 -14.41 -3.52 1.03
N LYS A 136 -15.35 -4.10 0.32
CA LYS A 136 -16.56 -3.44 -0.18
C LYS A 136 -17.77 -3.77 0.69
N ALA A 137 -18.82 -2.97 0.58
CA ALA A 137 -20.10 -3.21 1.26
C ALA A 137 -20.79 -4.51 0.80
N SER A 138 -20.39 -5.05 -0.35
CA SER A 138 -20.89 -6.34 -0.88
C SER A 138 -20.25 -7.57 -0.23
N PHE A 139 -19.20 -7.39 0.59
CA PHE A 139 -18.53 -8.49 1.27
C PHE A 139 -19.36 -9.00 2.43
N GLN A 140 -19.22 -10.29 2.74
CA GLN A 140 -19.84 -10.87 3.92
C GLN A 140 -19.13 -10.37 5.18
N GLN A 141 -19.83 -10.45 6.30
CA GLN A 141 -19.33 -9.95 7.59
C GLN A 141 -18.06 -10.69 8.03
N ASP A 142 -17.99 -11.98 7.77
CA ASP A 142 -16.83 -12.81 8.13
C ASP A 142 -15.60 -12.46 7.30
N ASP A 143 -15.76 -12.18 6.00
CA ASP A 143 -14.67 -11.78 5.11
C ASP A 143 -14.06 -10.43 5.56
N LEU A 144 -14.91 -9.47 5.95
CA LEU A 144 -14.45 -8.18 6.49
C LEU A 144 -13.72 -8.35 7.82
N LYS A 145 -14.19 -9.28 8.67
CA LYS A 145 -13.55 -9.60 9.94
C LYS A 145 -12.18 -10.23 9.73
N GLU A 146 -12.04 -11.20 8.82
CA GLU A 146 -10.75 -11.80 8.47
C GLU A 146 -9.76 -10.76 7.94
N ASN A 147 -10.18 -9.90 7.03
CA ASN A 147 -9.36 -8.84 6.48
C ASN A 147 -8.91 -7.86 7.58
N LEU A 148 -9.81 -7.48 8.47
CA LEU A 148 -9.48 -6.60 9.60
C LEU A 148 -8.47 -7.25 10.55
N MET A 149 -8.64 -8.52 10.89
CA MET A 149 -7.71 -9.27 11.75
C MET A 149 -6.33 -9.41 11.12
N ALA A 150 -6.27 -9.70 9.81
CA ALA A 150 -5.00 -9.76 9.07
C ALA A 150 -4.28 -8.40 9.09
N LEU A 151 -5.01 -7.31 8.88
CA LEU A 151 -4.45 -5.95 8.93
C LEU A 151 -3.91 -5.60 10.33
N VAL A 152 -4.69 -5.85 11.37
CA VAL A 152 -4.29 -5.60 12.76
C VAL A 152 -3.07 -6.47 13.14
N GLY A 153 -3.04 -7.73 12.73
CA GLY A 153 -1.89 -8.63 12.92
C GLY A 153 -0.62 -8.10 12.24
N ALA A 154 -0.74 -7.57 11.02
CA ALA A 154 0.38 -6.96 10.29
C ALA A 154 0.88 -5.68 10.97
N LEU A 155 -0.02 -4.87 11.51
CA LEU A 155 0.33 -3.66 12.27
C LEU A 155 0.99 -4.01 13.60
N ASN A 156 0.53 -5.05 14.31
CA ASN A 156 1.17 -5.54 15.54
C ASN A 156 2.60 -6.04 15.27
N LYS A 157 2.81 -6.80 14.19
CA LYS A 157 4.15 -7.23 13.76
C LYS A 157 5.06 -6.06 13.37
N ALA A 158 4.45 -4.94 12.95
CA ALA A 158 5.15 -3.72 12.57
C ALA A 158 5.44 -2.78 13.74
N LYS A 159 4.95 -3.09 14.94
CA LYS A 159 5.14 -2.28 16.14
C LYS A 159 6.64 -2.07 16.41
N PRO A 160 7.12 -0.82 16.45
CA PRO A 160 8.52 -0.55 16.79
C PRO A 160 8.78 -0.90 18.25
N SER A 161 9.98 -1.42 18.56
CA SER A 161 10.39 -1.79 19.93
C SER A 161 10.33 -0.64 20.93
N GLY A 162 10.45 0.60 20.45
CA GLY A 162 10.35 1.81 21.28
C GLY A 162 8.92 2.22 21.66
N ALA A 163 7.89 1.62 21.08
CA ALA A 163 6.50 1.95 21.41
C ALA A 163 6.08 1.25 22.71
N LYS A 164 6.20 1.99 23.82
CA LYS A 164 5.76 1.54 25.14
C LYS A 164 4.24 1.72 25.30
N GLY A 165 3.59 0.75 25.92
CA GLY A 165 2.16 0.81 26.23
C GLY A 165 1.25 0.30 25.12
N GLN A 166 -0.01 0.73 25.15
CA GLN A 166 -1.07 0.29 24.23
C GLN A 166 -0.86 0.87 22.84
N TYR A 167 -0.62 0.02 21.84
CA TYR A 167 -0.32 0.43 20.48
C TYR A 167 -1.57 0.98 19.75
N PHE A 168 -2.68 0.24 19.80
CA PHE A 168 -3.95 0.68 19.26
C PHE A 168 -4.74 1.50 20.27
N LYS A 169 -4.87 2.80 20.04
CA LYS A 169 -5.68 3.69 20.87
C LYS A 169 -7.16 3.63 20.49
N ARG A 170 -7.45 3.56 19.20
CA ARG A 170 -8.82 3.53 18.66
C ARG A 170 -8.83 2.82 17.31
N VAL A 171 -9.83 1.97 17.11
CA VAL A 171 -10.16 1.37 15.81
C VAL A 171 -11.58 1.82 15.46
N THR A 172 -11.77 2.34 14.26
CA THR A 172 -13.05 2.84 13.80
C THR A 172 -13.29 2.33 12.38
N LEU A 173 -14.45 1.77 12.13
CA LEU A 173 -14.90 1.35 10.81
C LEU A 173 -15.92 2.36 10.29
N SER A 174 -15.81 2.71 9.02
CA SER A 174 -16.78 3.58 8.36
C SER A 174 -17.00 3.12 6.92
N THR A 175 -18.18 3.34 6.40
CA THR A 175 -18.41 3.32 4.96
C THR A 175 -17.99 4.66 4.36
N THR A 176 -17.91 4.75 3.04
CA THR A 176 -17.43 5.96 2.34
C THR A 176 -18.20 7.20 2.75
N MET A 177 -19.53 7.10 2.93
CA MET A 177 -20.41 8.22 3.30
C MET A 177 -21.10 8.02 4.66
N GLY A 178 -20.76 6.97 5.39
CA GLY A 178 -21.42 6.63 6.65
C GLY A 178 -20.68 7.13 7.89
N PRO A 179 -21.34 7.08 9.05
CA PRO A 179 -20.72 7.44 10.31
C PRO A 179 -19.63 6.42 10.69
N GLY A 180 -18.68 6.87 11.50
CA GLY A 180 -17.64 6.02 12.04
C GLY A 180 -18.12 5.24 13.27
N VAL A 181 -18.14 3.91 13.16
CA VAL A 181 -18.49 3.00 14.25
C VAL A 181 -17.21 2.58 14.97
N LYS A 182 -17.17 2.77 16.28
CA LYS A 182 -16.04 2.32 17.11
C LYS A 182 -16.08 0.81 17.28
N VAL A 183 -14.95 0.18 17.06
CA VAL A 183 -14.77 -1.27 17.29
C VAL A 183 -14.09 -1.47 18.63
N ASP A 184 -14.53 -2.50 19.36
CA ASP A 184 -13.94 -2.85 20.64
C ASP A 184 -12.49 -3.33 20.45
N ARG A 185 -11.61 -2.81 21.27
CA ARG A 185 -10.17 -3.07 21.22
C ARG A 185 -9.80 -4.40 21.84
N THR A 186 -10.60 -4.92 22.75
CA THR A 186 -10.36 -6.20 23.44
C THR A 186 -10.27 -7.35 22.46
N ALA A 187 -11.01 -7.28 21.35
CA ALA A 187 -10.94 -8.26 20.26
C ALA A 187 -9.58 -8.31 19.53
N PHE A 188 -8.71 -7.29 19.73
CA PHE A 188 -7.43 -7.14 19.03
C PHE A 188 -6.22 -7.10 19.99
N ALA A 189 -6.46 -7.19 21.29
CA ALA A 189 -5.43 -7.26 22.31
C ALA A 189 -4.89 -8.71 22.36
N GLY A 190 -3.89 -8.97 21.54
CA GLY A 190 -3.08 -10.17 21.56
C GLY A 190 -1.61 -9.77 21.69
#